data_b2bcba6d751da1a19e4ea8a1e29957f3
#
_entry.id   b2bcba6d751da1a19e4ea8a1e29957f3
#
_cell.length_a   1.000
_cell.length_b   1.000
_cell.length_c   1.000
_cell.angle_alpha   90.00
_cell.angle_beta   90.00
_cell.angle_gamma   90.00
#
_symmetry.space_group_name_H-M   'P 1'
#
loop_
_entity.id
_entity.type
_entity.pdbx_description
1 polymer ?
#
loop_
_entity_poly.entity_id
_entity_poly.type
_entity_poly.pdbx_seq_one_letter_code
_entity_poly.pdbx_strand_id
1 'polypeptide(L)'
;MKIGAFVPQGWRMDLNGVTQEKQWQTILDAANKIEKLNYESLWVYDHFHTVPKPTQDPTYECWTLMSALSQTTNKLRLGQMCTCNSYRNPSYLTKVASNIDVMSGGRLEYAIGAGWYDHEYKAYGYDYPTAGIRLKMLEESLIIYKLMTTEENPVFEGCLLYTSPSPRDATL
;
A
#
# COMPACT_ATOMS: atom_id res chain seq x y z
N MET A 1 18.02 12.71 12.95
CA MET A 1 17.19 11.49 12.96
C MET A 1 15.95 11.77 12.15
N LYS A 2 15.55 10.88 11.22
CA LYS A 2 14.30 10.99 10.46
C LYS A 2 13.22 10.20 11.20
N ILE A 3 12.04 10.78 11.38
CA ILE A 3 10.94 10.19 12.13
C ILE A 3 9.70 10.15 11.22
N GLY A 4 9.04 9.00 11.17
CA GLY A 4 7.74 8.82 10.52
C GLY A 4 6.63 8.60 11.54
N ALA A 5 5.40 8.82 11.13
CA ALA A 5 4.23 8.54 11.96
C ALA A 5 3.13 7.83 11.14
N PHE A 6 2.31 7.04 11.81
CA PHE A 6 1.10 6.46 11.23
C PHE A 6 -0.08 7.42 11.38
N VAL A 7 -0.96 7.43 10.38
CA VAL A 7 -2.29 8.04 10.53
C VAL A 7 -3.29 7.01 11.05
N PRO A 8 -4.36 7.43 11.70
CA PRO A 8 -5.49 6.55 11.96
C PRO A 8 -6.03 5.98 10.65
N GLN A 9 -6.27 4.67 10.60
CA GLN A 9 -6.74 3.99 9.40
C GLN A 9 -7.89 3.02 9.69
N GLY A 10 -8.10 2.68 10.96
CA GLY A 10 -9.06 1.70 11.44
C GLY A 10 -8.45 0.34 11.76
N TRP A 11 -7.36 -0.06 11.11
CA TRP A 11 -6.73 -1.37 11.29
C TRP A 11 -6.39 -1.70 12.75
N ARG A 12 -5.89 -0.75 13.52
CA ARG A 12 -5.58 -0.90 14.96
C ARG A 12 -6.73 -0.46 15.85
N MET A 13 -7.96 -0.43 15.33
CA MET A 13 -9.14 0.10 16.01
C MET A 13 -8.98 1.57 16.43
N ASP A 14 -8.14 2.29 15.73
CA ASP A 14 -7.77 3.68 16.01
C ASP A 14 -8.81 4.71 15.47
N LEU A 15 -9.86 4.22 14.81
CA LEU A 15 -11.06 4.99 14.47
C LEU A 15 -12.29 4.61 15.31
N ASN A 16 -12.13 3.75 16.34
CA ASN A 16 -13.24 3.37 17.20
C ASN A 16 -13.81 4.59 17.94
N GLY A 17 -15.14 4.68 17.96
CA GLY A 17 -15.86 5.82 18.56
C GLY A 17 -15.90 7.07 17.70
N VAL A 18 -15.25 7.07 16.52
CA VAL A 18 -15.36 8.13 15.52
C VAL A 18 -16.51 7.80 14.58
N THR A 19 -17.52 8.68 14.48
CA THR A 19 -18.64 8.47 13.56
C THR A 19 -18.17 8.49 12.11
N GLN A 20 -18.83 7.74 11.23
CA GLN A 20 -18.42 7.55 9.84
C GLN A 20 -18.18 8.91 9.12
N GLU A 21 -19.04 9.89 9.35
CA GLU A 21 -18.96 11.21 8.72
C GLU A 21 -17.71 12.00 9.17
N LYS A 22 -17.11 11.65 10.31
CA LYS A 22 -15.93 12.32 10.88
C LYS A 22 -14.63 11.59 10.63
N GLN A 23 -14.68 10.31 10.22
CA GLN A 23 -13.47 9.50 10.09
C GLN A 23 -12.46 10.09 9.11
N TRP A 24 -12.91 10.47 7.93
CA TRP A 24 -12.03 11.09 6.94
C TRP A 24 -11.39 12.38 7.46
N GLN A 25 -12.16 13.24 8.10
CA GLN A 25 -11.61 14.46 8.68
C GLN A 25 -10.60 14.16 9.79
N THR A 26 -10.83 13.14 10.60
CA THR A 26 -9.90 12.70 11.65
C THR A 26 -8.55 12.26 11.04
N ILE A 27 -8.59 11.51 9.92
CA ILE A 27 -7.38 11.10 9.20
C ILE A 27 -6.63 12.33 8.64
N LEU A 28 -7.34 13.26 8.01
CA LEU A 28 -6.77 14.50 7.48
C LEU A 28 -6.13 15.37 8.57
N ASP A 29 -6.81 15.52 9.69
CA ASP A 29 -6.31 16.31 10.81
C ASP A 29 -5.02 15.70 11.39
N ALA A 30 -4.95 14.36 11.47
CA ALA A 30 -3.74 13.66 11.87
C ALA A 30 -2.60 13.88 10.86
N ALA A 31 -2.86 13.73 9.56
CA ALA A 31 -1.86 13.96 8.51
C ALA A 31 -1.32 15.40 8.53
N ASN A 32 -2.22 16.37 8.63
CA ASN A 32 -1.86 17.79 8.74
C ASN A 32 -1.02 18.08 10.00
N LYS A 33 -1.36 17.45 11.12
CA LYS A 33 -0.60 17.59 12.36
C LYS A 33 0.79 17.00 12.24
N ILE A 34 0.92 15.82 11.62
CA ILE A 34 2.21 15.16 11.36
C ILE A 34 3.09 16.09 10.50
N GLU A 35 2.53 16.69 9.43
CA GLU A 35 3.25 17.61 8.56
C GLU A 35 3.68 18.89 9.28
N LYS A 36 2.80 19.50 10.06
CA LYS A 36 3.10 20.69 10.87
C LYS A 36 4.18 20.47 11.93
N LEU A 37 4.28 19.25 12.45
CA LEU A 37 5.31 18.86 13.43
C LEU A 37 6.63 18.47 12.78
N ASN A 38 6.78 18.64 11.45
CA ASN A 38 7.97 18.33 10.65
C ASN A 38 8.44 16.87 10.75
N TYR A 39 7.49 15.91 10.78
CA TYR A 39 7.83 14.52 10.54
C TYR A 39 8.30 14.35 9.10
N GLU A 40 9.19 13.40 8.85
CA GLU A 40 9.71 13.10 7.51
C GLU A 40 8.70 12.34 6.65
N SER A 41 7.93 11.44 7.27
CA SER A 41 7.07 10.50 6.55
C SER A 41 5.80 10.15 7.29
N LEU A 42 4.80 9.80 6.51
CA LEU A 42 3.49 9.31 6.93
C LEU A 42 3.33 7.87 6.43
N TRP A 43 2.76 7.01 7.28
CA TRP A 43 2.63 5.59 7.00
C TRP A 43 1.22 5.07 7.21
N VAL A 44 0.85 4.08 6.39
CA VAL A 44 -0.41 3.32 6.47
C VAL A 44 -0.11 1.82 6.44
N TYR A 45 -1.10 0.99 6.75
CA TYR A 45 -1.03 -0.46 6.68
C TYR A 45 -1.84 -1.01 5.50
N ASP A 46 -1.39 -2.10 4.89
CA ASP A 46 -2.15 -2.77 3.83
C ASP A 46 -2.98 -3.91 4.42
N HIS A 47 -4.09 -3.53 5.04
CA HIS A 47 -5.04 -4.43 5.68
C HIS A 47 -6.49 -4.01 5.37
N PHE A 48 -7.42 -4.97 5.46
CA PHE A 48 -8.84 -4.79 5.21
C PHE A 48 -9.71 -4.95 6.46
N HIS A 49 -9.18 -5.65 7.48
CA HIS A 49 -9.87 -5.93 8.74
C HIS A 49 -9.00 -5.53 9.93
N THR A 50 -9.67 -5.28 11.06
CA THR A 50 -8.99 -4.89 12.30
C THR A 50 -8.17 -6.01 12.93
N VAL A 51 -7.18 -5.62 13.74
CA VAL A 51 -6.40 -6.52 14.61
C VAL A 51 -6.50 -6.03 16.07
N PRO A 52 -6.33 -6.91 17.07
CA PRO A 52 -5.97 -8.33 17.02
C PRO A 52 -7.12 -9.27 16.65
N LYS A 53 -8.33 -8.74 16.52
CA LYS A 53 -9.52 -9.49 16.10
C LYS A 53 -10.19 -8.74 14.97
N PRO A 54 -10.69 -9.44 13.93
CA PRO A 54 -11.54 -8.82 12.93
C PRO A 54 -12.85 -8.36 13.59
N THR A 55 -13.22 -7.10 13.35
CA THR A 55 -14.47 -6.50 13.81
C THR A 55 -15.24 -5.93 12.62
N GLN A 56 -16.41 -5.33 12.87
CA GLN A 56 -17.19 -4.61 11.87
C GLN A 56 -16.71 -3.14 11.72
N ASP A 57 -15.68 -2.75 12.46
CA ASP A 57 -15.12 -1.41 12.37
C ASP A 57 -14.44 -1.21 11.01
N PRO A 58 -14.56 -0.03 10.41
CA PRO A 58 -14.00 0.24 9.09
C PRO A 58 -12.47 0.25 9.12
N THR A 59 -11.89 -0.30 8.07
CA THR A 59 -10.47 -0.18 7.77
C THR A 59 -10.33 0.39 6.36
N TYR A 60 -9.68 1.54 6.22
CA TYR A 60 -9.47 2.18 4.91
C TYR A 60 -8.43 1.42 4.11
N GLU A 61 -8.75 1.12 2.84
CA GLU A 61 -7.83 0.47 1.91
C GLU A 61 -6.61 1.37 1.65
N CYS A 62 -5.42 0.79 1.70
CA CYS A 62 -4.19 1.56 1.83
C CYS A 62 -3.84 2.40 0.59
N TRP A 63 -3.98 1.87 -0.62
CA TRP A 63 -3.60 2.58 -1.84
C TRP A 63 -4.57 3.69 -2.21
N THR A 64 -5.87 3.46 -1.94
CA THR A 64 -6.91 4.50 -2.05
C THR A 64 -6.66 5.64 -1.06
N LEU A 65 -6.32 5.29 0.20
CA LEU A 65 -6.00 6.26 1.23
C LEU A 65 -4.74 7.06 0.88
N MET A 66 -3.69 6.37 0.42
CA MET A 66 -2.43 6.99 -0.03
C MET A 66 -2.64 7.97 -1.19
N SER A 67 -3.49 7.61 -2.16
CA SER A 67 -3.83 8.50 -3.27
C SER A 67 -4.46 9.80 -2.77
N ALA A 68 -5.43 9.72 -1.85
CA ALA A 68 -6.05 10.89 -1.25
C ALA A 68 -5.05 11.72 -0.42
N LEU A 69 -4.23 11.07 0.42
CA LEU A 69 -3.22 11.74 1.24
C LEU A 69 -2.12 12.40 0.40
N SER A 70 -1.81 11.87 -0.77
CA SER A 70 -0.84 12.48 -1.69
C SER A 70 -1.24 13.87 -2.16
N GLN A 71 -2.54 14.14 -2.23
CA GLN A 71 -3.11 15.43 -2.66
C GLN A 71 -3.40 16.39 -1.50
N THR A 72 -3.42 15.88 -0.26
CA THR A 72 -3.73 16.68 0.92
C THR A 72 -2.51 17.01 1.77
N THR A 73 -1.33 16.47 1.43
CA THR A 73 -0.04 16.75 2.05
C THR A 73 0.96 17.27 1.01
N ASN A 74 1.97 18.04 1.45
CA ASN A 74 2.91 18.70 0.52
C ASN A 74 4.35 18.24 0.66
N LYS A 75 4.79 17.82 1.84
CA LYS A 75 6.20 17.53 2.16
C LYS A 75 6.44 16.11 2.64
N LEU A 76 5.44 15.50 3.27
CA LEU A 76 5.58 14.16 3.84
C LEU A 76 5.84 13.12 2.76
N ARG A 77 6.85 12.30 2.96
CA ARG A 77 6.96 11.04 2.20
C ARG A 77 5.87 10.10 2.66
N LEU A 78 5.34 9.33 1.74
CA LEU A 78 4.13 8.53 1.94
C LEU A 78 4.46 7.06 1.72
N GLY A 79 4.19 6.20 2.71
CA GLY A 79 4.55 4.78 2.61
C GLY A 79 3.53 3.81 3.21
N GLN A 80 3.66 2.56 2.84
CA GLN A 80 2.94 1.45 3.44
C GLN A 80 3.90 0.60 4.29
N MET A 81 3.42 0.04 5.37
CA MET A 81 4.22 -0.81 6.26
C MET A 81 3.53 -2.16 6.51
N CYS A 82 3.62 -3.10 5.59
CA CYS A 82 4.06 -3.09 4.19
C CYS A 82 2.89 -3.45 3.26
N THR A 83 2.97 -3.09 1.98
CA THR A 83 2.03 -3.60 0.97
C THR A 83 2.07 -5.12 0.94
N CYS A 84 0.90 -5.76 0.99
CA CYS A 84 0.78 -7.20 0.84
C CYS A 84 0.87 -7.59 -0.64
N ASN A 85 1.93 -8.32 -0.98
CA ASN A 85 2.20 -8.75 -2.35
C ASN A 85 1.04 -9.53 -2.99
N SER A 86 0.35 -10.34 -2.20
CA SER A 86 -0.66 -11.27 -2.72
C SER A 86 -2.03 -10.65 -2.98
N TYR A 87 -2.28 -9.41 -2.55
CA TYR A 87 -3.60 -8.78 -2.70
C TYR A 87 -3.81 -8.14 -4.08
N ARG A 88 -2.75 -7.97 -4.87
CA ARG A 88 -2.83 -7.31 -6.19
C ARG A 88 -1.87 -7.95 -7.18
N ASN A 89 -2.26 -7.97 -8.45
CA ASN A 89 -1.34 -8.32 -9.52
C ASN A 89 -0.13 -7.34 -9.49
N PRO A 90 1.12 -7.81 -9.56
CA PRO A 90 2.30 -6.96 -9.41
C PRO A 90 2.43 -5.88 -10.49
N SER A 91 2.00 -6.16 -11.73
CA SER A 91 2.03 -5.15 -12.79
C SER A 91 1.01 -4.03 -12.52
N TYR A 92 -0.21 -4.40 -12.11
CA TYR A 92 -1.23 -3.44 -11.70
C TYR A 92 -0.77 -2.61 -10.50
N LEU A 93 -0.19 -3.26 -9.49
CA LEU A 93 0.34 -2.59 -8.31
C LEU A 93 1.45 -1.60 -8.66
N THR A 94 2.35 -1.96 -9.56
CA THR A 94 3.40 -1.06 -10.07
C THR A 94 2.78 0.18 -10.72
N LYS A 95 1.73 0.00 -11.53
CA LYS A 95 1.01 1.12 -12.16
C LYS A 95 0.39 2.06 -11.12
N VAL A 96 -0.27 1.51 -10.09
CA VAL A 96 -0.85 2.30 -8.99
C VAL A 96 0.24 3.07 -8.24
N ALA A 97 1.35 2.40 -7.91
CA ALA A 97 2.48 3.01 -7.21
C ALA A 97 3.09 4.17 -8.02
N SER A 98 3.35 3.95 -9.31
CA SER A 98 3.87 4.99 -10.20
C SER A 98 2.95 6.20 -10.29
N ASN A 99 1.63 5.98 -10.39
CA ASN A 99 0.67 7.08 -10.41
C ASN A 99 0.72 7.91 -9.12
N ILE A 100 0.75 7.26 -7.96
CA ILE A 100 0.83 7.97 -6.67
C ILE A 100 2.17 8.69 -6.53
N ASP A 101 3.26 8.12 -7.00
CA ASP A 101 4.57 8.78 -6.97
C ASP A 101 4.53 10.08 -7.80
N VAL A 102 4.05 10.02 -9.02
CA VAL A 102 3.88 11.21 -9.88
C VAL A 102 2.93 12.23 -9.26
N MET A 103 1.74 11.82 -8.83
CA MET A 103 0.74 12.71 -8.22
C MET A 103 1.24 13.37 -6.93
N SER A 104 2.12 12.71 -6.21
CA SER A 104 2.74 13.24 -4.99
C SER A 104 4.00 14.07 -5.23
N GLY A 105 4.53 14.12 -6.47
CA GLY A 105 5.80 14.78 -6.78
C GLY A 105 7.02 14.02 -6.28
N GLY A 106 7.04 12.69 -6.40
CA GLY A 106 8.18 11.82 -6.04
C GLY A 106 8.28 11.52 -4.53
N ARG A 107 7.17 11.55 -3.81
CA ARG A 107 7.16 11.34 -2.35
C ARG A 107 6.80 9.92 -1.91
N LEU A 108 6.57 8.99 -2.83
CA LEU A 108 6.21 7.62 -2.48
C LEU A 108 7.40 6.87 -1.86
N GLU A 109 7.16 6.15 -0.78
CA GLU A 109 8.00 5.10 -0.21
C GLU A 109 7.33 3.75 -0.44
N TYR A 110 7.87 2.96 -1.35
CA TYR A 110 7.30 1.67 -1.72
C TYR A 110 7.89 0.56 -0.87
N ALA A 111 7.12 0.07 0.09
CA ALA A 111 7.48 -1.08 0.90
C ALA A 111 6.51 -2.24 0.63
N ILE A 112 7.04 -3.44 0.36
CA ILE A 112 6.26 -4.62 0.00
C ILE A 112 6.70 -5.83 0.84
N GLY A 113 5.77 -6.70 1.20
CA GLY A 113 5.99 -7.91 1.98
C GLY A 113 5.16 -9.09 1.48
N ALA A 114 5.52 -10.29 1.93
CA ALA A 114 4.89 -11.54 1.47
C ALA A 114 3.45 -11.77 1.99
N GLY A 115 2.97 -10.93 2.92
CA GLY A 115 1.68 -11.12 3.57
C GLY A 115 1.70 -12.17 4.69
N TRP A 116 0.76 -12.06 5.63
CA TRP A 116 0.73 -12.95 6.81
C TRP A 116 -0.67 -13.21 7.36
N TYR A 117 -1.63 -12.30 7.16
CA TYR A 117 -2.92 -12.33 7.83
C TYR A 117 -3.93 -13.19 7.05
N ASP A 118 -3.90 -14.50 7.29
CA ASP A 118 -4.69 -15.51 6.57
C ASP A 118 -6.20 -15.26 6.59
N HIS A 119 -6.70 -14.60 7.64
CA HIS A 119 -8.11 -14.21 7.75
C HIS A 119 -8.55 -13.34 6.55
N GLU A 120 -7.76 -12.33 6.18
CA GLU A 120 -8.07 -11.43 5.06
C GLU A 120 -8.02 -12.16 3.72
N TYR A 121 -7.04 -13.06 3.53
CA TYR A 121 -6.98 -13.89 2.32
C TYR A 121 -8.27 -14.69 2.12
N LYS A 122 -8.74 -15.36 3.18
CA LYS A 122 -9.97 -16.14 3.14
C LYS A 122 -11.20 -15.27 2.93
N ALA A 123 -11.28 -14.13 3.61
CA ALA A 123 -12.44 -13.24 3.55
C ALA A 123 -12.60 -12.59 2.18
N TYR A 124 -11.49 -12.30 1.49
CA TYR A 124 -11.49 -11.65 0.17
C TYR A 124 -11.29 -12.63 -1.01
N GLY A 125 -11.21 -13.94 -0.74
CA GLY A 125 -11.10 -14.96 -1.78
C GLY A 125 -9.71 -15.05 -2.42
N TYR A 126 -8.66 -14.61 -1.72
CA TYR A 126 -7.28 -14.80 -2.15
C TYR A 126 -6.75 -16.17 -1.72
N ASP A 127 -5.94 -16.78 -2.56
CA ASP A 127 -5.19 -17.98 -2.18
C ASP A 127 -4.18 -17.67 -1.06
N TYR A 128 -4.12 -18.55 -0.06
CA TYR A 128 -3.16 -18.44 1.03
C TYR A 128 -2.15 -19.60 0.99
N PRO A 129 -1.17 -19.57 0.09
CA PRO A 129 -0.18 -20.61 -0.01
C PRO A 129 0.80 -20.57 1.17
N THR A 130 1.69 -21.57 1.26
CA THR A 130 2.71 -21.63 2.31
C THR A 130 3.60 -20.38 2.29
N ALA A 131 4.22 -20.07 3.43
CA ALA A 131 5.13 -18.94 3.54
C ALA A 131 6.26 -18.99 2.50
N GLY A 132 6.80 -20.19 2.21
CA GLY A 132 7.84 -20.36 1.19
C GLY A 132 7.37 -19.99 -0.21
N ILE A 133 6.13 -20.34 -0.58
CA ILE A 133 5.55 -19.96 -1.87
C ILE A 133 5.31 -18.44 -1.90
N ARG A 134 4.75 -17.85 -0.84
CA ARG A 134 4.53 -16.40 -0.78
C ARG A 134 5.84 -15.59 -0.89
N LEU A 135 6.94 -16.10 -0.32
CA LEU A 135 8.27 -15.48 -0.46
C LEU A 135 8.79 -15.57 -1.90
N LYS A 136 8.59 -16.70 -2.59
CA LYS A 136 8.94 -16.82 -4.02
C LYS A 136 8.09 -15.90 -4.88
N MET A 137 6.79 -15.79 -4.60
CA MET A 137 5.93 -14.81 -5.29
C MET A 137 6.41 -13.37 -5.07
N LEU A 138 6.85 -13.04 -3.87
CA LEU A 138 7.42 -11.71 -3.58
C LEU A 138 8.70 -11.47 -4.38
N GLU A 139 9.59 -12.46 -4.47
CA GLU A 139 10.82 -12.37 -5.28
C GLU A 139 10.49 -12.09 -6.76
N GLU A 140 9.59 -12.87 -7.36
CA GLU A 140 9.14 -12.67 -8.75
C GLU A 140 8.47 -11.29 -8.94
N SER A 141 7.66 -10.85 -7.97
CA SER A 141 7.01 -9.52 -8.01
C SER A 141 8.01 -8.37 -7.98
N LEU A 142 9.08 -8.50 -7.20
CA LEU A 142 10.16 -7.50 -7.17
C LEU A 142 10.89 -7.40 -8.51
N ILE A 143 11.07 -8.53 -9.22
CA ILE A 143 11.63 -8.54 -10.56
C ILE A 143 10.67 -7.83 -11.54
N ILE A 144 9.37 -8.15 -11.49
CA ILE A 144 8.35 -7.51 -12.31
C ILE A 144 8.33 -5.99 -12.06
N TYR A 145 8.32 -5.57 -10.78
CA TYR A 145 8.37 -4.15 -10.41
C TYR A 145 9.59 -3.46 -11.04
N LYS A 146 10.77 -4.07 -10.89
CA LYS A 146 12.00 -3.53 -11.48
C LYS A 146 11.90 -3.41 -13.00
N LEU A 147 11.48 -4.47 -13.70
CA LEU A 147 11.34 -4.45 -15.16
C LEU A 147 10.36 -3.36 -15.61
N MET A 148 9.21 -3.26 -14.98
CA MET A 148 8.19 -2.25 -15.33
C MET A 148 8.64 -0.81 -15.10
N THR A 149 9.60 -0.58 -14.20
CA THR A 149 10.11 0.77 -13.92
C THR A 149 11.37 1.13 -14.71
N THR A 150 12.05 0.15 -15.32
CA THR A 150 13.33 0.37 -16.02
C THR A 150 13.30 0.02 -17.50
N GLU A 151 12.39 -0.85 -17.95
CA GLU A 151 12.37 -1.34 -19.33
C GLU A 151 11.24 -0.69 -20.14
N GLU A 152 11.46 -0.51 -21.42
CA GLU A 152 10.45 0.04 -22.33
C GLU A 152 9.35 -0.99 -22.67
N ASN A 153 9.72 -2.26 -22.80
CA ASN A 153 8.83 -3.38 -23.10
C ASN A 153 9.05 -4.50 -22.10
N PRO A 154 8.56 -4.35 -20.87
CA PRO A 154 8.79 -5.33 -19.81
C PRO A 154 8.01 -6.63 -20.09
N VAL A 155 8.71 -7.76 -20.09
CA VAL A 155 8.14 -9.10 -20.16
C VAL A 155 8.78 -9.95 -19.06
N PHE A 156 7.95 -10.67 -18.32
CA PHE A 156 8.40 -11.59 -17.29
C PHE A 156 7.63 -12.90 -17.36
N GLU A 157 8.37 -14.01 -17.43
CA GLU A 157 7.85 -15.38 -17.39
C GLU A 157 8.50 -16.11 -16.21
N GLY A 158 7.82 -16.11 -15.08
CA GLY A 158 8.25 -16.79 -13.86
C GLY A 158 7.60 -18.15 -13.67
N CYS A 159 7.93 -18.81 -12.56
CA CYS A 159 7.31 -20.08 -12.18
C CYS A 159 5.92 -19.89 -11.54
N LEU A 160 5.66 -18.76 -10.93
CA LEU A 160 4.44 -18.45 -10.16
C LEU A 160 3.70 -17.26 -10.75
N LEU A 161 4.40 -16.35 -11.39
CA LEU A 161 3.85 -15.13 -11.93
C LEU A 161 4.26 -14.95 -13.39
N TYR A 162 3.36 -14.34 -14.16
CA TYR A 162 3.59 -13.96 -15.54
C TYR A 162 3.06 -12.55 -15.76
N THR A 163 3.77 -11.76 -16.57
CA THR A 163 3.27 -10.47 -17.04
C THR A 163 3.87 -10.06 -18.37
N SER A 164 3.06 -9.41 -19.19
CA SER A 164 3.47 -8.78 -20.45
C SER A 164 2.63 -7.52 -20.64
N PRO A 165 2.82 -6.49 -19.79
CA PRO A 165 2.07 -5.26 -19.91
C PRO A 165 2.40 -4.52 -21.20
N SER A 166 1.52 -3.65 -21.64
CA SER A 166 1.78 -2.73 -22.75
C SER A 166 3.01 -1.86 -22.49
N PRO A 167 3.75 -1.49 -23.53
CA PRO A 167 4.88 -0.58 -23.40
C PRO A 167 4.50 0.71 -22.65
N ARG A 168 5.34 1.16 -21.74
CA ARG A 168 5.19 2.40 -20.96
C ARG A 168 4.00 2.47 -20.02
N ASP A 169 3.39 1.35 -19.65
CA ASP A 169 2.28 1.37 -18.70
C ASP A 169 2.67 1.82 -17.29
N ALA A 170 3.93 1.68 -16.92
CA ALA A 170 4.46 2.13 -15.63
C ALA A 170 5.18 3.48 -15.71
N THR A 171 5.56 3.93 -16.91
CA THR A 171 6.20 5.23 -17.10
C THR A 171 5.15 6.31 -17.37
N LEU A 172 5.09 7.27 -16.54
CA LEU A 172 4.35 8.52 -16.73
C LEU A 172 5.33 9.66 -16.95
#